data_4a66e1c94eefbc02a967ee93dc530822
#
_entry.id   4a66e1c94eefbc02a967ee93dc530822
#
_cell.length_a   1.000
_cell.length_b   1.000
_cell.length_c   1.000
_cell.angle_alpha   90.00
_cell.angle_beta   90.00
_cell.angle_gamma   90.00
#
_symmetry.space_group_name_H-M   'P 1'
#
loop_
_entity.id
_entity.type
_entity.pdbx_description
1 polymer ?
#
loop_
_entity_poly.entity_id
_entity_poly.type
_entity_poly.pdbx_seq_one_letter_code
_entity_poly.pdbx_strand_id
1 'polypeptide(L)'
;MPTGKIKTLLKGFGFIQPDEGGKDVHFTRSVLKNAQFDELVEGQHVTAYTITQGDKGPTASSVEVEVVAQQKVDISEIIENGGEPLVTAAENLGRKLARNLKTAQIRKVYGAVKKIQMNKEFNRNELIMLKPKLAYAAARKSEVKDLKDTLTQAINHVDNQQKFKNFVDFFEAILAYHRAYGEE
;
A
#
# COMPACT_ATOMS: atom_id res chain seq x y z
N MET A 1 -14.38 -27.11 -1.37
CA MET A 1 -13.84 -26.11 -2.32
C MET A 1 -12.33 -26.10 -2.14
N PRO A 2 -11.54 -26.01 -3.20
CA PRO A 2 -10.08 -25.94 -3.07
C PRO A 2 -9.65 -24.68 -2.33
N THR A 3 -8.56 -24.79 -1.58
CA THR A 3 -7.89 -23.74 -0.80
C THR A 3 -6.48 -23.52 -1.31
N GLY A 4 -5.85 -22.42 -0.94
CA GLY A 4 -4.52 -22.10 -1.38
C GLY A 4 -3.98 -20.82 -0.75
N LYS A 5 -2.91 -20.30 -1.33
CA LYS A 5 -2.30 -19.02 -0.94
C LYS A 5 -2.11 -18.14 -2.16
N ILE A 6 -2.25 -16.85 -1.99
CA ILE A 6 -1.89 -15.89 -3.03
C ILE A 6 -0.36 -15.95 -3.21
N LYS A 7 0.08 -16.41 -4.39
CA LYS A 7 1.50 -16.56 -4.71
C LYS A 7 2.11 -15.26 -5.22
N THR A 8 1.42 -14.61 -6.16
CA THR A 8 1.90 -13.40 -6.81
C THR A 8 0.74 -12.49 -7.14
N LEU A 9 0.92 -11.20 -6.95
CA LEU A 9 -0.03 -10.15 -7.30
C LEU A 9 0.61 -9.18 -8.31
N LEU A 10 -0.07 -9.01 -9.44
CA LEU A 10 0.32 -8.11 -10.52
C LEU A 10 -0.77 -7.03 -10.74
N LYS A 11 -0.60 -6.17 -11.72
CA LYS A 11 -1.56 -5.10 -11.97
C LYS A 11 -2.92 -5.65 -12.44
N GLY A 12 -3.85 -5.84 -11.49
CA GLY A 12 -5.23 -6.26 -11.76
C GLY A 12 -5.47 -7.77 -11.86
N PHE A 13 -4.45 -8.60 -11.68
CA PHE A 13 -4.57 -10.06 -11.65
C PHE A 13 -3.50 -10.68 -10.73
N GLY A 14 -3.66 -11.95 -10.38
CA GLY A 14 -2.70 -12.67 -9.56
C GLY A 14 -2.76 -14.17 -9.79
N PHE A 15 -1.95 -14.90 -9.03
CA PHE A 15 -1.88 -16.35 -9.06
C PHE A 15 -2.10 -16.92 -7.67
N ILE A 16 -2.87 -18.00 -7.58
CA ILE A 16 -3.08 -18.78 -6.37
C ILE A 16 -2.24 -20.03 -6.51
N GLN A 17 -1.46 -20.34 -5.49
CA GLN A 17 -0.81 -21.62 -5.30
C GLN A 17 -1.77 -22.52 -4.53
N PRO A 18 -2.29 -23.62 -5.13
CA PRO A 18 -3.15 -24.54 -4.44
C PRO A 18 -2.45 -25.27 -3.28
N ASP A 19 -3.14 -25.47 -2.15
CA ASP A 19 -2.60 -26.21 -1.00
C ASP A 19 -2.39 -27.70 -1.34
N GLU A 20 -3.23 -28.25 -2.22
CA GLU A 20 -3.14 -29.64 -2.71
C GLU A 20 -2.05 -29.84 -3.76
N GLY A 21 -1.31 -28.77 -4.10
CA GLY A 21 -0.32 -28.80 -5.16
C GLY A 21 -0.91 -28.67 -6.56
N GLY A 22 -0.04 -28.68 -7.57
CA GLY A 22 -0.46 -28.56 -8.96
C GLY A 22 -0.03 -27.24 -9.61
N LYS A 23 -0.70 -26.86 -10.71
CA LYS A 23 -0.40 -25.61 -11.41
C LYS A 23 -1.04 -24.43 -10.69
N ASP A 24 -0.33 -23.29 -10.69
CA ASP A 24 -0.86 -22.04 -10.18
C ASP A 24 -2.15 -21.65 -10.93
N VAL A 25 -3.14 -21.16 -10.19
CA VAL A 25 -4.44 -20.77 -10.73
C VAL A 25 -4.48 -19.27 -10.92
N HIS A 26 -4.67 -18.82 -12.14
CA HIS A 26 -4.80 -17.41 -12.48
C HIS A 26 -6.13 -16.85 -11.94
N PHE A 27 -6.14 -15.63 -11.42
CA PHE A 27 -7.36 -14.92 -11.06
C PHE A 27 -7.25 -13.41 -11.36
N THR A 28 -8.38 -12.79 -11.64
CA THR A 28 -8.50 -11.35 -11.88
C THR A 28 -9.24 -10.67 -10.73
N ARG A 29 -9.13 -9.35 -10.65
CA ARG A 29 -9.85 -8.55 -9.64
C ARG A 29 -11.37 -8.74 -9.63
N SER A 30 -11.95 -9.08 -10.77
CA SER A 30 -13.39 -9.20 -10.95
C SER A 30 -14.00 -10.45 -10.30
N VAL A 31 -13.18 -11.47 -9.99
CA VAL A 31 -13.65 -12.73 -9.41
C VAL A 31 -13.57 -12.80 -7.88
N LEU A 32 -13.03 -11.74 -7.25
CA LEU A 32 -13.00 -11.61 -5.79
C LEU A 32 -14.41 -11.35 -5.24
N LYS A 33 -14.78 -12.06 -4.16
CA LYS A 33 -16.11 -11.98 -3.55
C LYS A 33 -16.14 -11.18 -2.25
N ASN A 34 -15.12 -11.31 -1.42
CA ASN A 34 -15.12 -10.78 -0.05
C ASN A 34 -13.97 -9.82 0.27
N ALA A 35 -13.18 -9.43 -0.75
CA ALA A 35 -12.08 -8.48 -0.59
C ALA A 35 -11.89 -7.63 -1.84
N GLN A 36 -11.25 -6.49 -1.70
CA GLN A 36 -10.79 -5.70 -2.85
C GLN A 36 -9.39 -6.16 -3.27
N PHE A 37 -9.13 -6.17 -4.58
CA PHE A 37 -7.85 -6.63 -5.13
C PHE A 37 -6.65 -5.86 -4.57
N ASP A 38 -6.83 -4.56 -4.34
CA ASP A 38 -5.77 -3.67 -3.86
C ASP A 38 -5.43 -3.90 -2.36
N GLU A 39 -6.29 -4.63 -1.64
CA GLU A 39 -6.11 -5.02 -0.23
C GLU A 39 -5.42 -6.38 -0.06
N LEU A 40 -5.28 -7.14 -1.15
CA LEU A 40 -4.66 -8.46 -1.09
C LEU A 40 -3.16 -8.37 -0.84
N VAL A 41 -2.62 -9.36 -0.11
CA VAL A 41 -1.19 -9.52 0.11
C VAL A 41 -0.73 -10.91 -0.36
N GLU A 42 0.52 -10.98 -0.85
CA GLU A 42 1.13 -12.28 -1.18
C GLU A 42 1.32 -13.09 0.09
N GLY A 43 1.06 -14.39 0.01
CA GLY A 43 1.01 -15.30 1.15
C GLY A 43 -0.35 -15.36 1.85
N GLN A 44 -1.31 -14.47 1.53
CA GLN A 44 -2.66 -14.48 2.11
C GLN A 44 -3.38 -15.78 1.76
N HIS A 45 -4.06 -16.37 2.77
CA HIS A 45 -4.80 -17.60 2.58
C HIS A 45 -6.07 -17.38 1.74
N VAL A 46 -6.27 -18.24 0.75
CA VAL A 46 -7.48 -18.31 -0.07
C VAL A 46 -8.36 -19.41 0.51
N THR A 47 -9.48 -19.01 1.09
CA THR A 47 -10.39 -19.90 1.81
C THR A 47 -11.25 -20.75 0.88
N ALA A 48 -11.53 -20.24 -0.31
CA ALA A 48 -12.24 -20.97 -1.35
C ALA A 48 -12.01 -20.36 -2.72
N TYR A 49 -11.95 -21.19 -3.76
CA TYR A 49 -12.00 -20.74 -5.14
C TYR A 49 -12.63 -21.79 -6.05
N THR A 50 -13.15 -21.36 -7.20
CA THR A 50 -13.72 -22.23 -8.23
C THR A 50 -12.83 -22.19 -9.46
N ILE A 51 -12.38 -23.35 -9.93
CA ILE A 51 -11.50 -23.48 -11.11
C ILE A 51 -12.34 -23.61 -12.37
N THR A 52 -11.94 -22.89 -13.41
CA THR A 52 -12.37 -23.06 -14.79
C THR A 52 -11.16 -23.24 -15.69
N GLN A 53 -11.31 -23.97 -16.79
CA GLN A 53 -10.25 -24.14 -17.76
C GLN A 53 -10.19 -22.88 -18.66
N GLY A 54 -9.11 -22.13 -18.57
CA GLY A 54 -8.83 -21.03 -19.49
C GLY A 54 -7.88 -21.45 -20.59
N ASP A 55 -7.74 -20.63 -21.62
CA ASP A 55 -6.89 -20.91 -22.82
C ASP A 55 -5.40 -21.09 -22.46
N LYS A 56 -4.93 -20.47 -21.37
CA LYS A 56 -3.52 -20.51 -20.93
C LYS A 56 -3.28 -21.32 -19.65
N GLY A 57 -4.30 -22.01 -19.16
CA GLY A 57 -4.21 -22.81 -17.94
C GLY A 57 -5.39 -22.62 -16.98
N PRO A 58 -5.32 -23.18 -15.76
CA PRO A 58 -6.41 -23.08 -14.79
C PRO A 58 -6.62 -21.61 -14.38
N THR A 59 -7.89 -21.18 -14.41
CA THR A 59 -8.31 -19.84 -14.04
C THR A 59 -9.41 -19.91 -13.00
N ALA A 60 -9.39 -19.04 -12.00
CA ALA A 60 -10.48 -18.95 -11.02
C ALA A 60 -11.64 -18.11 -11.56
N SER A 61 -12.87 -18.59 -11.39
CA SER A 61 -14.11 -17.86 -11.67
C SER A 61 -14.71 -17.21 -10.42
N SER A 62 -14.29 -17.63 -9.25
CA SER A 62 -14.64 -17.07 -7.94
C SER A 62 -13.49 -17.27 -6.97
N VAL A 63 -13.17 -16.28 -6.16
CA VAL A 63 -12.11 -16.34 -5.16
C VAL A 63 -12.60 -15.68 -3.87
N GLU A 64 -12.48 -16.40 -2.77
CA GLU A 64 -12.68 -15.90 -1.41
C GLU A 64 -11.37 -16.04 -0.65
N VAL A 65 -10.98 -14.99 0.04
CA VAL A 65 -9.75 -14.94 0.82
C VAL A 65 -10.07 -14.85 2.31
N GLU A 66 -9.16 -15.33 3.13
CA GLU A 66 -9.21 -15.01 4.55
C GLU A 66 -9.16 -13.49 4.70
N VAL A 67 -10.24 -12.91 5.22
CA VAL A 67 -10.25 -11.48 5.55
C VAL A 67 -9.41 -11.35 6.82
N VAL A 68 -8.10 -11.23 6.64
CA VAL A 68 -7.26 -10.73 7.71
C VAL A 68 -7.80 -9.32 7.97
N ALA A 69 -8.43 -9.12 9.13
CA ALA A 69 -8.79 -7.79 9.57
C ALA A 69 -7.48 -6.99 9.53
N GLN A 70 -7.24 -6.29 8.43
CA GLN A 70 -6.18 -5.29 8.41
C GLN A 70 -6.58 -4.38 9.55
N GLN A 71 -5.83 -4.46 10.65
CA GLN A 71 -5.94 -3.46 11.70
C GLN A 71 -5.89 -2.15 10.95
N LYS A 72 -7.02 -1.45 10.94
CA LYS A 72 -7.11 -0.12 10.35
C LYS A 72 -6.14 0.71 11.14
N VAL A 73 -4.91 0.76 10.65
CA VAL A 73 -3.81 1.39 11.37
C VAL A 73 -4.24 2.83 11.52
N ASP A 74 -4.46 3.24 12.76
CA ASP A 74 -4.88 4.59 13.05
C ASP A 74 -3.70 5.52 12.75
N ILE A 75 -3.84 6.28 11.68
CA ILE A 75 -2.82 7.26 11.27
C ILE A 75 -2.55 8.27 12.39
N SER A 76 -3.54 8.55 13.26
CA SER A 76 -3.34 9.44 14.39
C SER A 76 -2.37 8.83 15.41
N GLU A 77 -2.51 7.54 15.70
CA GLU A 77 -1.62 6.79 16.59
C GLU A 77 -0.18 6.73 16.05
N ILE A 78 -0.03 6.49 14.75
CA ILE A 78 1.29 6.49 14.09
C ILE A 78 1.99 7.84 14.27
N ILE A 79 1.28 8.93 14.03
CA ILE A 79 1.86 10.27 14.11
C ILE A 79 2.11 10.68 15.57
N GLU A 80 1.27 10.25 16.49
CA GLU A 80 1.43 10.53 17.92
C GLU A 80 2.62 9.78 18.52
N ASN A 81 2.67 8.46 18.32
CA ASN A 81 3.54 7.55 19.06
C ASN A 81 4.72 7.01 18.24
N GLY A 82 4.62 6.95 16.91
CA GLY A 82 5.62 6.29 16.06
C GLY A 82 5.73 4.79 16.34
N GLY A 83 6.96 4.28 16.38
CA GLY A 83 7.27 2.91 16.81
C GLY A 83 6.81 1.81 15.83
N GLU A 84 6.50 0.63 16.36
CA GLU A 84 6.15 -0.55 15.57
C GLU A 84 4.88 -0.38 14.73
N PRO A 85 3.81 0.28 15.20
CA PRO A 85 2.65 0.58 14.35
C PRO A 85 3.00 1.40 13.11
N LEU A 86 3.93 2.36 13.25
CA LEU A 86 4.45 3.15 12.12
C LEU A 86 5.14 2.25 11.09
N VAL A 87 6.01 1.35 11.53
CA VAL A 87 6.78 0.45 10.65
C VAL A 87 5.83 -0.49 9.91
N THR A 88 4.89 -1.11 10.60
CA THR A 88 3.90 -2.02 10.03
C THR A 88 3.02 -1.33 8.98
N ALA A 89 2.55 -0.13 9.29
CA ALA A 89 1.73 0.65 8.35
C ALA A 89 2.53 1.08 7.12
N ALA A 90 3.79 1.49 7.33
CA ALA A 90 4.68 1.89 6.23
C ALA A 90 5.01 0.71 5.32
N GLU A 91 5.22 -0.49 5.87
CA GLU A 91 5.44 -1.70 5.09
C GLU A 91 4.23 -2.03 4.22
N ASN A 92 3.03 -2.08 4.81
CA ASN A 92 1.80 -2.38 4.10
C ASN A 92 1.55 -1.39 2.96
N LEU A 93 1.70 -0.09 3.23
CA LEU A 93 1.52 0.94 2.22
C LEU A 93 2.64 0.90 1.17
N GLY A 94 3.90 0.75 1.57
CA GLY A 94 5.04 0.67 0.68
C GLY A 94 4.90 -0.49 -0.32
N ARG A 95 4.53 -1.67 0.16
CA ARG A 95 4.24 -2.86 -0.66
C ARG A 95 3.10 -2.62 -1.64
N LYS A 96 2.01 -2.00 -1.19
CA LYS A 96 0.86 -1.64 -2.04
C LYS A 96 1.27 -0.66 -3.15
N LEU A 97 2.00 0.39 -2.80
CA LEU A 97 2.44 1.42 -3.74
C LEU A 97 3.46 0.89 -4.76
N ALA A 98 4.33 -0.05 -4.37
CA ALA A 98 5.35 -0.63 -5.23
C ALA A 98 4.77 -1.28 -6.50
N ARG A 99 3.53 -1.77 -6.45
CA ARG A 99 2.85 -2.39 -7.60
C ARG A 99 2.52 -1.43 -8.73
N ASN A 100 2.29 -0.15 -8.42
CA ASN A 100 1.72 0.80 -9.37
C ASN A 100 2.47 2.13 -9.44
N LEU A 101 3.16 2.54 -8.37
CA LEU A 101 3.80 3.84 -8.27
C LEU A 101 5.31 3.73 -8.57
N LYS A 102 5.79 4.53 -9.51
CA LYS A 102 7.23 4.56 -9.83
C LYS A 102 8.03 5.26 -8.73
N THR A 103 9.22 4.75 -8.43
CA THR A 103 10.15 5.30 -7.43
C THR A 103 10.42 6.80 -7.61
N ALA A 104 10.54 7.28 -8.84
CA ALA A 104 10.74 8.70 -9.13
C ALA A 104 9.56 9.59 -8.69
N GLN A 105 8.33 9.06 -8.69
CA GLN A 105 7.14 9.81 -8.29
C GLN A 105 7.08 9.99 -6.77
N ILE A 106 7.29 8.92 -6.00
CA ILE A 106 7.30 8.99 -4.55
C ILE A 106 8.48 9.84 -4.03
N ARG A 107 9.67 9.72 -4.65
CA ARG A 107 10.84 10.55 -4.32
C ARG A 107 10.59 12.03 -4.54
N LYS A 108 9.85 12.42 -5.58
CA LYS A 108 9.51 13.82 -5.84
C LYS A 108 8.68 14.41 -4.69
N VAL A 109 7.71 13.66 -4.18
CA VAL A 109 6.91 14.08 -3.02
C VAL A 109 7.77 14.14 -1.77
N TYR A 110 8.59 13.12 -1.53
CA TYR A 110 9.49 13.07 -0.40
C TYR A 110 10.50 14.24 -0.37
N GLY A 111 11.04 14.63 -1.53
CA GLY A 111 11.93 15.78 -1.65
C GLY A 111 11.30 17.09 -1.15
N ALA A 112 9.99 17.26 -1.28
CA ALA A 112 9.29 18.43 -0.73
C ALA A 112 9.21 18.37 0.82
N VAL A 113 9.05 17.18 1.40
CA VAL A 113 9.07 16.95 2.85
C VAL A 113 10.47 17.24 3.42
N LYS A 114 11.51 16.72 2.75
CA LYS A 114 12.91 16.98 3.16
C LYS A 114 13.27 18.46 3.20
N LYS A 115 12.77 19.25 2.26
CA LYS A 115 13.01 20.72 2.28
C LYS A 115 12.44 21.36 3.55
N ILE A 116 11.25 20.92 4.01
CA ILE A 116 10.67 21.42 5.27
C ILE A 116 11.49 20.94 6.46
N GLN A 117 11.97 19.70 6.45
CA GLN A 117 12.81 19.14 7.52
C GLN A 117 14.16 19.87 7.68
N MET A 118 14.70 20.42 6.60
CA MET A 118 15.97 21.17 6.65
C MET A 118 15.84 22.55 7.31
N ASN A 119 14.62 23.06 7.53
CA ASN A 119 14.42 24.30 8.25
C ASN A 119 14.75 24.10 9.73
N LYS A 120 15.29 25.16 10.37
CA LYS A 120 15.70 25.11 11.79
C LYS A 120 14.52 24.87 12.73
N GLU A 121 13.34 25.36 12.36
CA GLU A 121 12.13 25.28 13.16
C GLU A 121 11.00 24.65 12.33
N PHE A 122 10.15 23.87 12.99
CA PHE A 122 8.97 23.30 12.38
C PHE A 122 7.95 24.39 12.07
N ASN A 123 7.56 24.47 10.81
CA ASN A 123 6.50 25.37 10.35
C ASN A 123 5.31 24.55 9.81
N ARG A 124 4.23 24.51 10.60
CA ARG A 124 3.02 23.79 10.24
C ARG A 124 2.41 24.29 8.92
N ASN A 125 2.46 25.57 8.62
CA ASN A 125 1.90 26.13 7.38
C ASN A 125 2.61 25.58 6.16
N GLU A 126 3.94 25.43 6.21
CA GLU A 126 4.72 24.83 5.12
C GLU A 126 4.32 23.36 4.92
N LEU A 127 4.12 22.62 6.01
CA LEU A 127 3.67 21.24 5.95
C LEU A 127 2.27 21.13 5.33
N ILE A 128 1.31 21.96 5.73
CA ILE A 128 -0.04 22.00 5.17
C ILE A 128 -0.01 22.27 3.66
N MET A 129 0.93 23.08 3.17
CA MET A 129 1.10 23.39 1.75
C MET A 129 1.60 22.20 0.91
N LEU A 130 1.92 21.06 1.53
CA LEU A 130 2.11 19.81 0.79
C LEU A 130 0.78 19.24 0.27
N LYS A 131 -0.35 19.47 0.94
CA LYS A 131 -1.65 18.92 0.52
C LYS A 131 -2.06 19.33 -0.90
N PRO A 132 -2.02 20.61 -1.30
CA PRO A 132 -2.28 21.01 -2.69
C PRO A 132 -1.32 20.34 -3.68
N LYS A 133 -0.04 20.19 -3.33
CA LYS A 133 0.96 19.53 -4.19
C LYS A 133 0.65 18.04 -4.38
N LEU A 134 0.24 17.36 -3.30
CA LEU A 134 -0.22 15.97 -3.33
C LEU A 134 -1.49 15.81 -4.17
N ALA A 135 -2.48 16.71 -3.99
CA ALA A 135 -3.71 16.72 -4.75
C ALA A 135 -3.44 16.89 -6.25
N TYR A 136 -2.57 17.83 -6.61
CA TYR A 136 -2.16 18.06 -8.00
C TYR A 136 -1.46 16.82 -8.60
N ALA A 137 -0.57 16.17 -7.85
CA ALA A 137 0.11 14.96 -8.29
C ALA A 137 -0.88 13.80 -8.53
N ALA A 138 -1.84 13.62 -7.62
CA ALA A 138 -2.86 12.57 -7.71
C ALA A 138 -3.88 12.82 -8.85
N ALA A 139 -4.21 14.08 -9.13
CA ALA A 139 -5.08 14.44 -10.26
C ALA A 139 -4.47 14.09 -11.61
N ARG A 140 -3.14 14.16 -11.72
CA ARG A 140 -2.41 13.81 -12.95
C ARG A 140 -2.11 12.32 -13.08
N LYS A 141 -2.05 11.59 -11.95
CA LYS A 141 -1.66 10.19 -11.88
C LYS A 141 -2.42 9.51 -10.76
N SER A 142 -3.39 8.68 -11.14
CA SER A 142 -4.28 7.98 -10.20
C SER A 142 -3.51 7.08 -9.22
N GLU A 143 -2.33 6.59 -9.63
CA GLU A 143 -1.47 5.74 -8.82
C GLU A 143 -0.96 6.44 -7.54
N VAL A 144 -0.94 7.78 -7.54
CA VAL A 144 -0.51 8.60 -6.38
C VAL A 144 -1.63 8.78 -5.35
N LYS A 145 -2.87 8.36 -5.66
CA LYS A 145 -4.03 8.62 -4.83
C LYS A 145 -3.89 8.08 -3.41
N ASP A 146 -3.50 6.82 -3.27
CA ASP A 146 -3.35 6.18 -1.95
C ASP A 146 -2.28 6.89 -1.10
N LEU A 147 -1.14 7.21 -1.71
CA LEU A 147 -0.10 8.00 -1.05
C LEU A 147 -0.62 9.38 -0.62
N LYS A 148 -1.32 10.08 -1.52
CA LYS A 148 -1.94 11.40 -1.22
C LYS A 148 -2.92 11.29 -0.06
N ASP A 149 -3.81 10.31 -0.06
CA ASP A 149 -4.85 10.16 0.96
C ASP A 149 -4.21 9.88 2.34
N THR A 150 -3.25 8.94 2.41
CA THR A 150 -2.54 8.62 3.65
C THR A 150 -1.72 9.80 4.17
N LEU A 151 -0.93 10.46 3.32
CA LEU A 151 -0.11 11.58 3.76
C LEU A 151 -0.97 12.81 4.15
N THR A 152 -2.13 13.01 3.49
CA THR A 152 -3.04 14.09 3.86
C THR A 152 -3.63 13.86 5.25
N GLN A 153 -4.01 12.62 5.57
CA GLN A 153 -4.47 12.23 6.91
C GLN A 153 -3.34 12.44 7.93
N ALA A 154 -2.14 11.94 7.66
CA ALA A 154 -1.00 12.11 8.54
C ALA A 154 -0.70 13.59 8.83
N ILE A 155 -0.69 14.45 7.81
CA ILE A 155 -0.48 15.91 7.96
C ILE A 155 -1.53 16.54 8.89
N ASN A 156 -2.77 16.05 8.93
CA ASN A 156 -3.81 16.58 9.80
C ASN A 156 -3.46 16.44 11.29
N HIS A 157 -2.72 15.39 11.65
CA HIS A 157 -2.34 15.09 13.04
C HIS A 157 -1.00 15.70 13.46
N VAL A 158 -0.25 16.32 12.54
CA VAL A 158 1.04 16.97 12.85
C VAL A 158 0.82 18.40 13.33
N ASP A 159 1.02 18.66 14.60
CA ASP A 159 0.86 19.97 15.24
C ASP A 159 2.12 20.48 15.95
N ASN A 160 3.14 19.62 16.10
CA ASN A 160 4.40 19.94 16.78
C ASN A 160 5.60 19.24 16.11
N GLN A 161 6.80 19.60 16.59
CA GLN A 161 8.08 19.10 16.06
C GLN A 161 8.22 17.58 16.20
N GLN A 162 7.76 16.97 17.32
CA GLN A 162 7.89 15.53 17.52
C GLN A 162 6.99 14.76 16.55
N LYS A 163 5.75 15.19 16.40
CA LYS A 163 4.82 14.58 15.43
C LYS A 163 5.29 14.81 13.99
N PHE A 164 5.93 15.94 13.71
CA PHE A 164 6.56 16.14 12.41
C PHE A 164 7.70 15.16 12.16
N LYS A 165 8.52 14.87 13.18
CA LYS A 165 9.55 13.84 13.07
C LYS A 165 8.92 12.46 12.77
N ASN A 166 7.89 12.04 13.53
CA ASN A 166 7.20 10.79 13.28
C ASN A 166 6.59 10.73 11.85
N PHE A 167 6.05 11.84 11.35
CA PHE A 167 5.57 11.95 9.97
C PHE A 167 6.69 11.74 8.94
N VAL A 168 7.87 12.32 9.17
CA VAL A 168 9.03 12.15 8.29
C VAL A 168 9.49 10.69 8.33
N ASP A 169 9.64 10.11 9.53
CA ASP A 169 10.07 8.73 9.74
C ASP A 169 9.07 7.76 9.05
N PHE A 170 7.77 8.03 9.16
CA PHE A 170 6.73 7.26 8.48
C PHE A 170 6.90 7.31 6.96
N PHE A 171 7.12 8.49 6.38
CA PHE A 171 7.31 8.61 4.95
C PHE A 171 8.63 7.97 4.46
N GLU A 172 9.70 8.10 5.23
CA GLU A 172 10.98 7.40 4.95
C GLU A 172 10.80 5.89 4.93
N ALA A 173 10.09 5.34 5.91
CA ALA A 173 9.78 3.92 5.96
C ALA A 173 8.94 3.47 4.76
N ILE A 174 7.89 4.23 4.37
CA ILE A 174 7.10 3.95 3.16
C ILE A 174 8.01 3.90 1.92
N LEU A 175 8.92 4.86 1.78
CA LEU A 175 9.84 4.93 0.64
C LEU A 175 10.81 3.74 0.62
N ALA A 176 11.33 3.34 1.79
CA ALA A 176 12.23 2.19 1.93
C ALA A 176 11.52 0.88 1.52
N TYR A 177 10.32 0.65 2.05
CA TYR A 177 9.54 -0.55 1.71
C TYR A 177 9.04 -0.53 0.26
N HIS A 178 8.62 0.62 -0.26
CA HIS A 178 8.29 0.77 -1.67
C HIS A 178 9.45 0.33 -2.57
N ARG A 179 10.68 0.70 -2.20
CA ARG A 179 11.88 0.31 -2.95
C ARG A 179 12.22 -1.16 -2.78
N ALA A 180 12.03 -1.71 -1.57
CA ALA A 180 12.30 -3.12 -1.28
C ALA A 180 11.36 -4.08 -2.02
N TYR A 181 10.12 -3.67 -2.26
CA TYR A 181 9.10 -4.48 -2.92
C TYR A 181 8.85 -4.08 -4.39
N GLY A 182 9.41 -2.96 -4.85
CA GLY A 182 9.33 -2.52 -6.25
C GLY A 182 10.41 -3.18 -7.08
N GLU A 183 10.07 -3.61 -8.29
CA GLU A 183 11.06 -3.97 -9.31
C GLU A 183 11.76 -2.68 -9.77
N GLU A 184 13.08 -2.73 -9.94
CA GLU A 184 13.87 -1.60 -10.49
C GLU A 184 13.55 -1.33 -11.96
#